data_72d4c8fdc85ebdc11075b2dd895b5414
#
_entry.id   72d4c8fdc85ebdc11075b2dd895b5414
#
_cell.length_a   1.000
_cell.length_b   1.000
_cell.length_c   1.000
_cell.angle_alpha   90.00
_cell.angle_beta   90.00
_cell.angle_gamma   90.00
#
_symmetry.space_group_name_H-M   'P 1'
#
loop_
_entity.id
_entity.type
_entity.pdbx_description
1 polymer ?
#
loop_
_entity_poly.entity_id
_entity_poly.type
_entity_poly.pdbx_seq_one_letter_code
_entity_poly.pdbx_strand_id
1 'polypeptide(L)'
;MKRLIAIAAVAAVLGTGSLAYAGSLGRPCTDAGQDKWLAVEALRGKLLALGYTVRKGKLKNACGEFYAIDKAGNHVELFVDPTNGNIVGTL
;
A
#
# COMPACT_ATOMS: atom_id res chain seq x y z
N MET A 1 -13.22 11.11 -38.71
CA MET A 1 -13.15 11.05 -38.07
C MET A 1 -12.94 10.53 -37.31
N LYS A 2 -12.84 10.40 -37.20
CA LYS A 2 -12.68 10.02 -36.25
C LYS A 2 -11.93 9.61 -35.43
N ARG A 3 -11.65 9.71 -35.46
CA ARG A 3 -10.97 9.44 -34.56
C ARG A 3 -10.48 9.55 -33.63
N LEU A 4 -10.57 9.92 -33.54
CA LEU A 4 -10.08 10.07 -32.44
C LEU A 4 -10.02 9.84 -31.53
N ILE A 5 -10.56 9.86 -31.81
CA ILE A 5 -10.67 9.66 -30.78
C ILE A 5 -10.28 9.03 -30.08
N ALA A 6 -10.26 8.75 -30.24
CA ALA A 6 -10.02 8.09 -29.51
C ALA A 6 -9.21 8.06 -28.76
N ILE A 7 -9.01 8.46 -28.83
CA ILE A 7 -8.37 8.49 -27.99
C ILE A 7 -8.31 8.65 -26.99
N ALA A 8 -8.67 8.93 -27.08
CA ALA A 8 -8.71 9.34 -26.08
C ALA A 8 -8.85 8.54 -25.20
N ALA A 9 -9.13 8.12 -25.48
CA ALA A 9 -9.31 7.46 -24.64
C ALA A 9 -8.44 6.95 -23.97
N VAL A 10 -8.09 7.05 -24.19
CA VAL A 10 -7.46 6.62 -23.57
C VAL A 10 -6.95 6.90 -22.61
N ALA A 11 -6.96 7.45 -22.60
CA ALA A 11 -6.46 7.86 -21.74
C ALA A 11 -6.83 7.61 -20.67
N ALA A 12 -7.40 7.62 -20.81
CA ALA A 12 -7.85 7.54 -19.78
C ALA A 12 -7.51 6.49 -19.13
N VAL A 13 -7.39 6.18 -19.54
CA VAL A 13 -7.22 5.35 -18.94
C VAL A 13 -6.30 5.19 -18.30
N LEU A 14 -6.03 5.69 -18.43
CA LEU A 14 -5.39 5.61 -17.84
C LEU A 14 -5.14 5.82 -16.86
N GLY A 15 -5.11 6.07 -17.09
CA GLY A 15 -4.74 6.50 -16.02
C GLY A 15 -5.23 6.16 -14.90
N THR A 16 -5.88 6.20 -15.11
CA THR A 16 -6.53 5.85 -14.21
C THR A 16 -6.15 4.84 -13.40
N GLY A 17 -5.90 3.87 -13.79
CA GLY A 17 -5.64 2.82 -12.94
C GLY A 17 -4.57 3.05 -11.96
N SER A 18 -3.60 3.76 -12.31
CA SER A 18 -2.51 3.93 -11.41
C SER A 18 -2.88 4.61 -10.15
N LEU A 19 -3.96 5.31 -10.15
CA LEU A 19 -4.34 5.98 -8.98
C LEU A 19 -4.80 5.07 -7.93
N ALA A 20 -5.45 4.05 -8.33
CA ALA A 20 -6.09 3.21 -7.37
C ALA A 20 -5.14 2.57 -6.43
N TYR A 21 -4.02 2.11 -6.92
CA TYR A 21 -3.16 1.41 -6.01
C TYR A 21 -2.18 2.31 -5.35
N ALA A 22 -2.19 3.55 -5.70
CA ALA A 22 -1.44 4.48 -4.93
C ALA A 22 -2.30 5.03 -3.82
N GLY A 23 -3.38 4.41 -3.55
CA GLY A 23 -4.31 4.92 -2.61
C GLY A 23 -3.90 4.79 -1.18
N SER A 24 -4.81 5.11 -0.33
CA SER A 24 -4.59 5.02 1.10
C SER A 24 -5.73 4.23 1.70
N LEU A 25 -5.55 3.87 2.95
CA LEU A 25 -6.61 3.18 3.67
C LEU A 25 -7.82 4.07 3.91
N GLY A 26 -7.62 5.39 3.86
CA GLY A 26 -8.70 6.34 4.11
C GLY A 26 -8.89 6.68 5.56
N ARG A 27 -8.09 6.14 6.43
CA ARG A 27 -8.11 6.40 7.86
C ARG A 27 -6.75 6.03 8.44
N PRO A 28 -6.40 6.56 9.60
CA PRO A 28 -5.13 6.16 10.23
C PRO A 28 -5.22 4.72 10.71
N CYS A 29 -4.06 4.09 10.82
CA CYS A 29 -3.97 2.71 11.31
C CYS A 29 -3.84 2.67 12.82
N THR A 30 -3.56 3.79 13.46
CA THR A 30 -3.45 3.88 14.90
C THR A 30 -3.75 5.31 15.35
N ASP A 31 -4.18 5.46 16.59
CA ASP A 31 -4.34 6.77 17.22
C ASP A 31 -3.11 7.12 18.06
N ALA A 32 -2.17 6.22 18.18
CA ALA A 32 -0.98 6.45 19.00
C ALA A 32 -0.04 7.44 18.33
N GLY A 33 0.67 8.22 19.13
CA GLY A 33 1.66 9.15 18.61
C GLY A 33 2.88 8.45 18.05
N GLN A 34 3.65 9.19 17.28
CA GLN A 34 4.83 8.66 16.61
C GLN A 34 5.85 8.03 17.54
N ASP A 35 5.88 8.47 18.79
CA ASP A 35 6.81 7.92 19.77
C ASP A 35 6.52 6.45 20.08
N LYS A 36 5.34 5.96 19.69
CA LYS A 36 4.97 4.56 19.90
C LYS A 36 5.15 3.71 18.65
N TRP A 37 5.54 4.31 17.55
CA TRP A 37 5.63 3.58 16.28
C TRP A 37 6.97 2.85 16.16
N LEU A 38 6.91 1.66 15.57
CA LEU A 38 8.10 0.92 15.22
C LEU A 38 8.71 1.50 13.96
N ALA A 39 10.00 1.29 13.77
CA ALA A 39 10.67 1.71 12.55
C ALA A 39 10.17 0.88 11.37
N VAL A 40 10.25 1.44 10.18
CA VAL A 40 9.84 0.76 8.96
C VAL A 40 10.50 -0.61 8.83
N GLU A 41 11.79 -0.72 9.18
CA GLU A 41 12.48 -2.00 9.06
C GLU A 41 11.97 -3.06 10.01
N ALA A 42 11.51 -2.65 11.18
CA ALA A 42 10.93 -3.60 12.13
C ALA A 42 9.57 -4.09 11.60
N LEU A 43 8.79 -3.19 11.02
CA LEU A 43 7.51 -3.56 10.43
C LEU A 43 7.72 -4.49 9.23
N ARG A 44 8.71 -4.20 8.41
CA ARG A 44 9.07 -5.05 7.28
C ARG A 44 9.40 -6.47 7.78
N GLY A 45 10.18 -6.56 8.84
CA GLY A 45 10.54 -7.87 9.39
C GLY A 45 9.33 -8.68 9.83
N LYS A 46 8.35 -8.01 10.39
CA LYS A 46 7.11 -8.70 10.80
C LYS A 46 6.36 -9.24 9.58
N LEU A 47 6.31 -8.48 8.50
CA LEU A 47 5.64 -8.93 7.28
C LEU A 47 6.40 -10.09 6.62
N LEU A 48 7.73 -10.04 6.64
CA LEU A 48 8.52 -11.15 6.13
C LEU A 48 8.23 -12.41 6.92
N ALA A 49 8.10 -12.29 8.24
CA ALA A 49 7.79 -13.45 9.08
C ALA A 49 6.43 -14.04 8.77
N LEU A 50 5.51 -13.24 8.25
CA LEU A 50 4.20 -13.71 7.84
C LEU A 50 4.19 -14.35 6.45
N GLY A 51 5.31 -14.29 5.74
CA GLY A 51 5.42 -14.90 4.43
C GLY A 51 5.33 -13.98 3.24
N TYR A 52 5.31 -12.67 3.49
CA TYR A 52 5.30 -11.70 2.39
C TYR A 52 6.71 -11.43 1.91
N THR A 53 6.83 -11.12 0.62
CA THR A 53 8.04 -10.51 0.07
C THR A 53 7.75 -9.02 -0.01
N VAL A 54 8.52 -8.20 0.68
CA VAL A 54 8.25 -6.77 0.75
C VAL A 54 9.13 -6.03 -0.27
N ARG A 55 8.47 -5.24 -1.13
CA ARG A 55 9.16 -4.51 -2.19
C ARG A 55 9.45 -3.07 -1.81
N LYS A 56 8.54 -2.43 -1.11
CA LYS A 56 8.68 -1.04 -0.68
C LYS A 56 7.88 -0.82 0.59
N GLY A 57 8.35 0.09 1.42
CA GLY A 57 7.62 0.43 2.62
C GLY A 57 7.90 1.84 3.07
N LYS A 58 6.92 2.44 3.73
CA LYS A 58 7.04 3.78 4.30
C LYS A 58 6.00 3.95 5.40
N LEU A 59 6.19 4.99 6.21
CA LEU A 59 5.20 5.41 7.19
C LEU A 59 4.49 6.62 6.62
N LYS A 60 3.18 6.58 6.60
CA LYS A 60 2.38 7.67 6.07
C LYS A 60 0.98 7.63 6.67
N ASN A 61 0.46 8.78 7.09
CA ASN A 61 -0.89 8.88 7.65
C ASN A 61 -1.13 7.91 8.81
N ALA A 62 -0.14 7.78 9.67
CA ALA A 62 -0.17 6.89 10.82
C ALA A 62 -0.35 5.43 10.44
N CYS A 63 0.10 5.04 9.26
CA CYS A 63 0.11 3.65 8.79
C CYS A 63 1.51 3.29 8.32
N GLY A 64 1.87 2.02 8.45
CA GLY A 64 2.92 1.47 7.63
C GLY A 64 2.27 1.07 6.32
N GLU A 65 2.81 1.52 5.19
CA GLU A 65 2.28 1.20 3.87
C GLU A 65 3.33 0.41 3.12
N PHE A 66 2.99 -0.79 2.70
CA PHE A 66 3.96 -1.69 2.07
C PHE A 66 3.41 -2.27 0.78
N TYR A 67 4.22 -2.20 -0.26
CA TYR A 67 3.95 -2.95 -1.48
C TYR A 67 4.63 -4.29 -1.31
N ALA A 68 3.88 -5.36 -1.47
CA ALA A 68 4.37 -6.69 -1.17
C ALA A 68 3.81 -7.72 -2.13
N ILE A 69 4.38 -8.92 -2.06
CA ILE A 69 3.89 -10.07 -2.80
C ILE A 69 3.58 -11.12 -1.76
N ASP A 70 2.36 -11.66 -1.80
CA ASP A 70 1.96 -12.66 -0.84
C ASP A 70 2.49 -14.04 -1.23
N LYS A 71 2.20 -15.06 -0.42
CA LYS A 71 2.70 -16.41 -0.65
C LYS A 71 2.20 -17.03 -1.95
N ALA A 72 1.05 -16.58 -2.42
CA ALA A 72 0.48 -17.08 -3.66
C ALA A 72 0.99 -16.34 -4.89
N GLY A 73 1.85 -15.34 -4.70
CA GLY A 73 2.39 -14.57 -5.80
C GLY A 73 1.59 -13.34 -6.18
N ASN A 74 0.59 -12.98 -5.39
CA ASN A 74 -0.23 -11.82 -5.69
C ASN A 74 0.42 -10.54 -5.18
N HIS A 75 0.36 -9.51 -6.00
CA HIS A 75 0.84 -8.18 -5.60
C HIS A 75 -0.24 -7.52 -4.76
N VAL A 76 0.14 -7.04 -3.59
CA VAL A 76 -0.79 -6.44 -2.64
C VAL A 76 -0.19 -5.18 -2.06
N GLU A 77 -1.05 -4.28 -1.62
CA GLU A 77 -0.63 -3.15 -0.83
C GLU A 77 -1.18 -3.36 0.58
N LEU A 78 -0.29 -3.36 1.56
CA LEU A 78 -0.65 -3.64 2.95
C LEU A 78 -0.59 -2.38 3.77
N PHE A 79 -1.60 -2.19 4.61
CA PHE A 79 -1.64 -1.08 5.56
C PHE A 79 -1.55 -1.70 6.95
N VAL A 80 -0.54 -1.32 7.70
CA VAL A 80 -0.31 -1.93 9.00
C VAL A 80 -0.29 -0.89 10.11
N ASP A 81 -0.71 -1.32 11.29
CA ASP A 81 -0.63 -0.52 12.49
C ASP A 81 0.85 -0.37 12.84
N PRO A 82 1.40 0.85 12.86
CA PRO A 82 2.83 1.02 13.07
C PRO A 82 3.28 0.75 14.49
N THR A 83 2.36 0.58 15.43
CA THR A 83 2.74 0.26 16.80
C THR A 83 3.01 -1.22 16.99
N ASN A 84 2.49 -2.07 16.14
CA ASN A 84 2.64 -3.52 16.33
C ASN A 84 2.82 -4.32 15.04
N GLY A 85 2.63 -3.71 13.88
CA GLY A 85 2.78 -4.39 12.61
C GLY A 85 1.58 -5.21 12.16
N ASN A 86 0.46 -5.12 12.86
CA ASN A 86 -0.73 -5.86 12.46
C ASN A 86 -1.30 -5.27 11.18
N ILE A 87 -1.68 -6.13 10.25
CA ILE A 87 -2.29 -5.69 8.99
C ILE A 87 -3.73 -5.29 9.28
N VAL A 88 -4.06 -4.05 8.91
CA VAL A 88 -5.40 -3.53 9.14
C VAL A 88 -6.15 -3.24 7.85
N GLY A 89 -5.50 -3.37 6.73
CA GLY A 89 -6.13 -3.20 5.43
C GLY A 89 -5.26 -3.72 4.31
N THR A 90 -5.89 -4.11 3.22
CA THR A 90 -5.19 -4.64 2.05
C THR A 90 -5.88 -4.13 0.78
N LEU A 91 -5.09 -3.72 -0.19
CA LEU A 91 -5.58 -3.35 -1.51
C LEU A 91 -5.02 -4.28 -2.56
#